data_cd96f3b6274001b836e654b270b8b5fc
#
_entry.id   cd96f3b6274001b836e654b270b8b5fc
#
_cell.length_a   1.000
_cell.length_b   1.000
_cell.length_c   1.000
_cell.angle_alpha   90.00
_cell.angle_beta   90.00
_cell.angle_gamma   90.00
#
_symmetry.space_group_name_H-M   'P 1'
#
loop_
_entity.id
_entity.type
_entity.pdbx_description
1 polymer ?
#
loop_
_entity_poly.entity_id
_entity_poly.type
_entity_poly.pdbx_seq_one_letter_code
_entity_poly.pdbx_strand_id
1 'polypeptide(L)'
;MKGHSDIQKPRRKKTVRSGPGSERIYKYVVFAVIFTLAFFVFLFFYNYIFFYQEKRMLFVFSGEYLSGFASKPGGLLEYAGNFLSQGYFNNIYGAFLQASVFTLIAAVFLRINNLVLPGSNFFLFFAVMASSILMLMQTNINYRLHNNLGFLLAGVYFLIGVSTGGKIFRILVTALFPLFFYLAGAYSWIFLGMITVWSFFNRKLVFGFGFWVVAGITLLLYKSVLFLQPWSELLYYPLPLTDYFIHRSIIWLLFLFFIFYPGLLILVSSFRRDYSRKFATGSVIVVFLLAIIMMFKAFSSDNVQLFRLEKMFFARDWDGVIEYQETHQNRNLVAQYYYNISLAEKGMLSSRMFFAPQDYGTMSVMIPWRDRKSTRLNSSHRIR
;
A
#
# COMPACT_ATOMS: atom_id res chain seq x y z
N MET A 1 -17.38 75.20 16.17
CA MET A 1 -17.17 73.90 16.85
C MET A 1 -17.23 72.82 15.81
N LYS A 2 -16.04 72.31 15.37
CA LYS A 2 -15.94 71.15 14.43
C LYS A 2 -15.47 69.97 15.25
N GLY A 3 -16.36 68.98 15.44
CA GLY A 3 -15.99 67.72 16.07
C GLY A 3 -15.28 66.81 15.09
N HIS A 4 -14.03 66.48 15.35
CA HIS A 4 -13.28 65.42 14.68
C HIS A 4 -13.66 64.08 15.28
N SER A 5 -14.34 63.24 14.54
CA SER A 5 -14.56 61.83 14.88
C SER A 5 -13.35 61.01 14.36
N ASP A 6 -12.47 60.63 15.29
CA ASP A 6 -11.41 59.69 15.02
C ASP A 6 -11.99 58.28 14.76
N ILE A 7 -12.08 57.89 13.50
CA ILE A 7 -12.39 56.54 13.09
C ILE A 7 -11.15 55.68 13.36
N GLN A 8 -11.11 54.95 14.47
CA GLN A 8 -10.09 53.95 14.77
C GLN A 8 -10.17 52.82 13.72
N LYS A 9 -9.16 52.75 12.81
CA LYS A 9 -8.97 51.64 11.90
C LYS A 9 -8.76 50.34 12.72
N PRO A 10 -9.46 49.23 12.41
CA PRO A 10 -9.27 47.98 13.13
C PRO A 10 -7.84 47.50 12.96
N ARG A 11 -7.11 47.29 14.11
CA ARG A 11 -5.78 46.70 14.17
C ARG A 11 -5.84 45.31 13.53
N ARG A 12 -5.31 45.15 12.29
CA ARG A 12 -5.02 43.85 11.70
C ARG A 12 -4.12 43.08 12.68
N LYS A 13 -4.67 42.02 13.29
CA LYS A 13 -3.88 41.05 14.07
C LYS A 13 -2.78 40.51 13.17
N LYS A 14 -1.51 40.91 13.43
CA LYS A 14 -0.33 40.28 12.82
C LYS A 14 -0.35 38.81 13.20
N THR A 15 -0.76 37.94 12.28
CA THR A 15 -0.50 36.53 12.40
C THR A 15 1.00 36.34 12.48
N VAL A 16 1.50 35.89 13.63
CA VAL A 16 2.91 35.56 13.83
C VAL A 16 3.24 34.45 12.83
N ARG A 17 3.88 34.79 11.72
CA ARG A 17 4.44 33.81 10.79
C ARG A 17 5.53 33.08 11.55
N SER A 18 5.30 31.80 11.84
CA SER A 18 6.32 30.91 12.38
C SER A 18 7.55 30.96 11.45
N GLY A 19 8.74 31.09 12.01
CA GLY A 19 9.97 31.14 11.22
C GLY A 19 10.14 29.88 10.36
N PRO A 20 10.86 29.95 9.22
CA PRO A 20 11.02 28.84 8.26
C PRO A 20 11.62 27.57 8.88
N GLY A 21 12.37 27.66 9.98
CA GLY A 21 12.89 26.52 10.75
C GLY A 21 11.80 25.71 11.45
N SER A 22 10.82 26.38 12.05
CA SER A 22 9.71 25.75 12.79
C SER A 22 8.80 24.92 11.87
N GLU A 23 8.64 25.31 10.60
CA GLU A 23 7.83 24.55 9.62
C GLU A 23 8.54 23.29 9.14
N ARG A 24 9.86 23.34 8.97
CA ARG A 24 10.66 22.17 8.61
C ARG A 24 10.63 21.13 9.73
N ILE A 25 10.87 21.55 10.96
CA ILE A 25 10.84 20.67 12.14
C ILE A 25 9.47 19.97 12.24
N TYR A 26 8.37 20.71 12.07
CA TYR A 26 7.02 20.13 12.11
C TYR A 26 6.82 19.00 11.08
N LYS A 27 7.27 19.18 9.85
CA LYS A 27 7.19 18.15 8.78
C LYS A 27 8.00 16.91 9.14
N TYR A 28 9.22 17.08 9.65
CA TYR A 28 10.05 15.96 10.10
C TYR A 28 9.43 15.20 11.28
N VAL A 29 8.84 15.91 12.23
CA VAL A 29 8.10 15.28 13.35
C VAL A 29 6.95 14.43 12.82
N VAL A 30 6.16 14.94 11.87
CA VAL A 30 5.05 14.15 11.27
C VAL A 30 5.59 12.91 10.57
N PHE A 31 6.67 12.99 9.79
CA PHE A 31 7.26 11.82 9.15
C PHE A 31 7.80 10.82 10.18
N ALA A 32 8.44 11.28 11.24
CA ALA A 32 8.88 10.42 12.32
C ALA A 32 7.70 9.71 12.99
N VAL A 33 6.57 10.40 13.19
CA VAL A 33 5.33 9.80 13.74
C VAL A 33 4.77 8.75 12.80
N ILE A 34 4.70 9.02 11.47
CA ILE A 34 4.25 8.02 10.47
C ILE A 34 5.12 6.78 10.55
N PHE A 35 6.45 6.97 10.50
CA PHE A 35 7.41 5.89 10.55
C PHE A 35 7.27 5.05 11.82
N THR A 36 7.30 5.70 12.97
CA THR A 36 7.23 5.04 14.28
C THR A 36 5.92 4.29 14.45
N LEU A 37 4.79 4.92 14.09
CA LEU A 37 3.47 4.30 14.18
C LEU A 37 3.36 3.09 13.26
N ALA A 38 3.74 3.22 11.99
CA ALA A 38 3.73 2.10 11.05
C ALA A 38 4.67 0.98 11.52
N PHE A 39 5.88 1.32 11.96
CA PHE A 39 6.84 0.34 12.45
C PHE A 39 6.28 -0.49 13.60
N PHE A 40 5.75 0.14 14.65
CA PHE A 40 5.23 -0.56 15.82
C PHE A 40 3.94 -1.33 15.52
N VAL A 41 3.04 -0.77 14.70
CA VAL A 41 1.81 -1.46 14.31
C VAL A 41 2.12 -2.74 13.53
N PHE A 42 3.02 -2.68 12.55
CA PHE A 42 3.37 -3.88 11.78
C PHE A 42 4.26 -4.84 12.57
N LEU A 43 5.11 -4.37 13.47
CA LEU A 43 5.96 -5.22 14.30
C LEU A 43 5.14 -6.05 15.32
N PHE A 44 4.16 -5.44 15.98
CA PHE A 44 3.46 -6.09 17.09
C PHE A 44 2.10 -6.69 16.71
N PHE A 45 1.35 -6.04 15.81
CA PHE A 45 -0.02 -6.45 15.50
C PHE A 45 -0.13 -7.20 14.17
N TYR A 46 0.66 -6.83 13.17
CA TYR A 46 0.54 -7.35 11.81
C TYR A 46 1.75 -8.15 11.32
N ASN A 47 2.64 -8.57 12.22
CA ASN A 47 3.82 -9.37 11.88
C ASN A 47 3.50 -10.71 11.21
N TYR A 48 2.31 -11.27 11.46
CA TYR A 48 1.83 -12.48 10.81
C TYR A 48 1.71 -12.34 9.29
N ILE A 49 1.50 -11.10 8.79
CA ILE A 49 1.45 -10.82 7.35
C ILE A 49 2.80 -11.11 6.70
N PHE A 50 3.89 -10.78 7.38
CA PHE A 50 5.23 -11.02 6.87
C PHE A 50 5.49 -12.51 6.70
N PHE A 51 5.20 -13.30 7.72
CA PHE A 51 5.31 -14.75 7.66
C PHE A 51 4.47 -15.34 6.51
N TYR A 52 3.23 -14.88 6.36
CA TYR A 52 2.35 -15.37 5.30
C TYR A 52 2.84 -14.99 3.91
N GLN A 53 3.28 -13.76 3.71
CA GLN A 53 3.74 -13.29 2.40
C GLN A 53 5.08 -13.90 2.00
N GLU A 54 6.02 -14.04 2.93
CA GLU A 54 7.30 -14.70 2.70
C GLU A 54 7.09 -16.13 2.24
N LYS A 55 6.27 -16.90 2.96
CA LYS A 55 5.97 -18.27 2.64
C LYS A 55 5.30 -18.48 1.27
N ARG A 56 4.53 -17.50 0.80
CA ARG A 56 3.86 -17.53 -0.52
C ARG A 56 4.75 -17.08 -1.68
N MET A 57 5.84 -16.41 -1.40
CA MET A 57 6.71 -15.80 -2.40
C MET A 57 8.08 -16.48 -2.38
N LEU A 58 8.15 -17.62 -3.06
CA LEU A 58 9.46 -18.23 -3.32
C LEU A 58 10.19 -17.37 -4.35
N PHE A 59 11.24 -16.69 -3.93
CA PHE A 59 12.10 -15.92 -4.81
C PHE A 59 13.36 -16.72 -5.11
N VAL A 60 13.74 -16.76 -6.39
CA VAL A 60 14.93 -17.47 -6.84
C VAL A 60 15.85 -16.50 -7.60
N PHE A 61 17.11 -16.43 -7.20
CA PHE A 61 18.12 -15.67 -7.94
C PHE A 61 18.56 -16.44 -9.18
N SER A 62 17.74 -16.38 -10.25
CA SER A 62 18.11 -16.93 -11.54
C SER A 62 17.68 -16.00 -12.68
N GLY A 63 18.40 -16.07 -13.79
CA GLY A 63 18.05 -15.33 -15.00
C GLY A 63 16.70 -15.76 -15.56
N GLU A 64 16.35 -17.03 -15.43
CA GLU A 64 15.06 -17.59 -15.85
C GLU A 64 13.90 -16.99 -15.01
N TYR A 65 14.06 -16.89 -13.68
CA TYR A 65 13.07 -16.27 -12.82
C TYR A 65 12.88 -14.78 -13.17
N LEU A 66 13.97 -14.04 -13.39
CA LEU A 66 13.91 -12.64 -13.80
C LEU A 66 13.24 -12.48 -15.17
N SER A 67 13.57 -13.35 -16.15
CA SER A 67 12.99 -13.29 -17.50
C SER A 67 11.48 -13.47 -17.49
N GLY A 68 10.94 -14.31 -16.60
CA GLY A 68 9.49 -14.47 -16.41
C GLY A 68 8.78 -13.18 -16.02
N PHE A 69 9.42 -12.32 -15.23
CA PHE A 69 8.87 -10.99 -14.88
C PHE A 69 9.17 -9.95 -15.96
N ALA A 70 10.36 -9.96 -16.54
CA ALA A 70 10.76 -9.00 -17.59
C ALA A 70 9.93 -9.15 -18.88
N SER A 71 9.28 -10.29 -19.08
CA SER A 71 8.44 -10.58 -20.26
C SER A 71 7.14 -9.80 -20.33
N LYS A 72 6.80 -8.95 -19.31
CA LYS A 72 5.54 -8.23 -19.25
C LYS A 72 5.69 -6.86 -18.56
N PRO A 73 4.93 -5.83 -18.99
CA PRO A 73 4.92 -4.53 -18.31
C PRO A 73 4.46 -4.65 -16.86
N GLY A 74 5.17 -3.96 -15.95
CA GLY A 74 4.91 -4.05 -14.51
C GLY A 74 5.56 -5.26 -13.81
N GLY A 75 6.14 -6.20 -14.57
CA GLY A 75 6.78 -7.37 -13.98
C GLY A 75 8.02 -7.01 -13.16
N LEU A 76 8.81 -6.03 -13.59
CA LEU A 76 9.96 -5.58 -12.81
C LEU A 76 9.56 -4.96 -11.47
N LEU A 77 8.40 -4.30 -11.39
CA LEU A 77 7.85 -3.81 -10.14
C LEU A 77 7.48 -4.97 -9.19
N GLU A 78 6.83 -6.01 -9.72
CA GLU A 78 6.51 -7.21 -8.92
C GLU A 78 7.78 -7.94 -8.49
N TYR A 79 8.76 -8.09 -9.38
CA TYR A 79 10.07 -8.67 -9.06
C TYR A 79 10.77 -7.91 -7.92
N ALA A 80 10.82 -6.57 -7.99
CA ALA A 80 11.39 -5.75 -6.95
C ALA A 80 10.64 -5.88 -5.61
N GLY A 81 9.31 -5.92 -5.65
CA GLY A 81 8.49 -6.18 -4.47
C GLY A 81 8.75 -7.54 -3.85
N ASN A 82 8.83 -8.59 -4.66
CA ASN A 82 9.13 -9.95 -4.22
C ASN A 82 10.56 -10.05 -3.65
N PHE A 83 11.53 -9.39 -4.27
CA PHE A 83 12.92 -9.32 -3.78
C PHE A 83 12.98 -8.69 -2.39
N LEU A 84 12.36 -7.52 -2.21
CA LEU A 84 12.35 -6.83 -0.92
C LEU A 84 11.60 -7.63 0.15
N SER A 85 10.53 -8.33 -0.25
CA SER A 85 9.73 -9.13 0.69
C SER A 85 10.43 -10.42 1.16
N GLN A 86 11.55 -10.81 0.56
CA GLN A 86 12.34 -11.95 1.06
C GLN A 86 12.83 -11.77 2.49
N GLY A 87 13.16 -10.53 2.87
CA GLY A 87 13.57 -10.22 4.24
C GLY A 87 12.46 -10.33 5.29
N TYR A 88 11.24 -10.70 4.91
CA TYR A 88 10.10 -10.83 5.81
C TYR A 88 10.21 -11.99 6.81
N PHE A 89 11.15 -12.91 6.65
CA PHE A 89 11.51 -13.87 7.68
C PHE A 89 11.92 -13.17 9.00
N ASN A 90 12.43 -11.93 8.90
CA ASN A 90 12.72 -11.08 10.05
C ASN A 90 11.61 -10.03 10.20
N ASN A 91 10.82 -10.12 11.28
CA ASN A 91 9.72 -9.20 11.55
C ASN A 91 10.17 -7.72 11.69
N ILE A 92 11.38 -7.49 12.24
CA ILE A 92 11.93 -6.14 12.40
C ILE A 92 12.21 -5.53 11.03
N TYR A 93 12.84 -6.30 10.15
CA TYR A 93 13.09 -5.87 8.77
C TYR A 93 11.77 -5.59 8.04
N GLY A 94 10.79 -6.49 8.13
CA GLY A 94 9.48 -6.31 7.48
C GLY A 94 8.77 -5.05 7.95
N ALA A 95 8.74 -4.80 9.26
CA ALA A 95 8.16 -3.59 9.84
C ALA A 95 8.91 -2.33 9.43
N PHE A 96 10.26 -2.35 9.42
CA PHE A 96 11.10 -1.26 8.96
C PHE A 96 10.86 -0.92 7.49
N LEU A 97 10.81 -1.93 6.63
CA LEU A 97 10.56 -1.77 5.19
C LEU A 97 9.20 -1.14 4.93
N GLN A 98 8.14 -1.64 5.57
CA GLN A 98 6.80 -1.09 5.42
C GLN A 98 6.73 0.36 5.92
N ALA A 99 7.27 0.64 7.11
CA ALA A 99 7.32 1.99 7.66
C ALA A 99 8.08 2.96 6.75
N SER A 100 9.19 2.52 6.17
CA SER A 100 9.97 3.31 5.20
C SER A 100 9.16 3.63 3.95
N VAL A 101 8.47 2.65 3.37
CA VAL A 101 7.65 2.84 2.16
C VAL A 101 6.51 3.83 2.42
N PHE A 102 5.78 3.71 3.54
CA PHE A 102 4.71 4.64 3.88
C PHE A 102 5.22 6.05 4.14
N THR A 103 6.36 6.19 4.79
CA THR A 103 6.98 7.50 5.03
C THR A 103 7.44 8.14 3.72
N LEU A 104 8.02 7.37 2.78
CA LEU A 104 8.38 7.84 1.45
C LEU A 104 7.15 8.26 0.64
N ILE A 105 6.06 7.51 0.69
CA ILE A 105 4.80 7.89 0.05
C ILE A 105 4.31 9.25 0.60
N ALA A 106 4.26 9.41 1.93
CA ALA A 106 3.88 10.68 2.54
C ALA A 106 4.80 11.83 2.10
N ALA A 107 6.12 11.60 2.01
CA ALA A 107 7.09 12.59 1.58
C ALA A 107 6.91 12.99 0.11
N VAL A 108 6.68 12.02 -0.78
CA VAL A 108 6.42 12.25 -2.21
C VAL A 108 5.13 13.05 -2.39
N PHE A 109 4.04 12.63 -1.73
CA PHE A 109 2.76 13.34 -1.83
C PHE A 109 2.80 14.72 -1.18
N LEU A 110 3.60 14.93 -0.12
CA LEU A 110 3.85 16.27 0.39
C LEU A 110 4.61 17.15 -0.62
N ARG A 111 5.55 16.59 -1.36
CA ARG A 111 6.23 17.31 -2.45
C ARG A 111 5.26 17.67 -3.57
N ILE A 112 4.34 16.77 -3.93
CA ILE A 112 3.25 17.06 -4.89
C ILE A 112 2.40 18.22 -4.38
N ASN A 113 2.00 18.20 -3.11
CA ASN A 113 1.22 19.28 -2.51
C ASN A 113 1.92 20.62 -2.63
N ASN A 114 3.21 20.68 -2.32
CA ASN A 114 3.99 21.92 -2.40
C ASN A 114 4.20 22.41 -3.83
N LEU A 115 4.22 21.52 -4.84
CA LEU A 115 4.30 21.89 -6.27
C LEU A 115 2.97 22.39 -6.82
N VAL A 116 1.88 21.74 -6.43
CA VAL A 116 0.54 22.11 -6.90
C VAL A 116 0.07 23.40 -6.21
N LEU A 117 0.39 23.55 -4.91
CA LEU A 117 -0.09 24.66 -4.07
C LEU A 117 1.02 25.13 -3.11
N PRO A 118 1.89 26.02 -3.55
CA PRO A 118 2.95 26.53 -2.69
C PRO A 118 2.38 27.40 -1.55
N GLY A 119 2.87 27.14 -0.32
CA GLY A 119 2.70 28.05 0.81
C GLY A 119 1.66 27.68 1.87
N SER A 120 1.01 26.53 1.81
CA SER A 120 0.04 26.13 2.84
C SER A 120 0.43 24.84 3.57
N ASN A 121 0.57 24.92 4.90
CA ASN A 121 0.83 23.75 5.74
C ASN A 121 -0.39 22.83 5.94
N PHE A 122 -1.59 23.29 5.64
CA PHE A 122 -2.82 22.51 5.73
C PHE A 122 -2.76 21.26 4.85
N PHE A 123 -2.08 21.34 3.72
CA PHE A 123 -2.02 20.24 2.74
C PHE A 123 -1.16 19.04 3.20
N LEU A 124 -0.47 19.11 4.33
CA LEU A 124 0.18 17.95 4.95
C LEU A 124 -0.85 16.85 5.27
N PHE A 125 -2.06 17.21 5.66
CA PHE A 125 -3.18 16.32 5.88
C PHE A 125 -3.44 15.36 4.70
N PHE A 126 -3.45 15.86 3.47
CA PHE A 126 -3.68 15.01 2.28
C PHE A 126 -2.53 14.01 2.05
N ALA A 127 -1.30 14.42 2.28
CA ALA A 127 -0.14 13.54 2.15
C ALA A 127 -0.17 12.41 3.19
N VAL A 128 -0.54 12.74 4.42
CA VAL A 128 -0.73 11.75 5.50
C VAL A 128 -1.89 10.82 5.17
N MET A 129 -3.00 11.34 4.63
CA MET A 129 -4.16 10.55 4.22
C MET A 129 -3.80 9.54 3.13
N ALA A 130 -3.04 9.96 2.10
CA ALA A 130 -2.57 9.06 1.04
C ALA A 130 -1.74 7.89 1.59
N SER A 131 -0.80 8.18 2.51
CA SER A 131 0.00 7.15 3.18
C SER A 131 -0.85 6.24 4.08
N SER A 132 -1.78 6.83 4.86
CA SER A 132 -2.64 6.08 5.80
C SER A 132 -3.60 5.12 5.10
N ILE A 133 -4.13 5.51 3.93
CA ILE A 133 -5.00 4.62 3.13
C ILE A 133 -4.20 3.41 2.63
N LEU A 134 -2.98 3.61 2.13
CA LEU A 134 -2.12 2.50 1.68
C LEU A 134 -1.64 1.63 2.85
N MET A 135 -1.40 2.22 4.01
CA MET A 135 -1.09 1.49 5.23
C MET A 135 -2.28 0.60 5.65
N LEU A 136 -3.51 1.09 5.53
CA LEU A 136 -4.72 0.30 5.78
C LEU A 136 -4.85 -0.85 4.76
N MET A 137 -4.56 -0.62 3.48
CA MET A 137 -4.58 -1.70 2.48
C MET A 137 -3.57 -2.81 2.80
N GLN A 138 -2.43 -2.47 3.37
CA GLN A 138 -1.40 -3.44 3.75
C GLN A 138 -1.81 -4.35 4.92
N THR A 139 -2.87 -4.04 5.66
CA THR A 139 -3.42 -4.95 6.68
C THR A 139 -4.04 -6.22 6.09
N ASN A 140 -4.35 -6.23 4.80
CA ASN A 140 -4.79 -7.42 4.10
C ASN A 140 -3.59 -8.32 3.74
N ILE A 141 -3.62 -9.57 4.17
CA ILE A 141 -2.55 -10.56 3.95
C ILE A 141 -2.20 -10.80 2.48
N ASN A 142 -3.16 -10.58 1.56
CA ASN A 142 -2.99 -10.77 0.13
C ASN A 142 -2.49 -9.50 -0.59
N TYR A 143 -2.47 -8.34 0.09
CA TYR A 143 -2.02 -7.09 -0.51
C TYR A 143 -0.50 -6.99 -0.45
N ARG A 144 0.16 -7.24 -1.58
CA ARG A 144 1.62 -7.35 -1.68
C ARG A 144 2.31 -6.00 -1.70
N LEU A 145 3.58 -5.97 -1.27
CA LEU A 145 4.42 -4.76 -1.21
C LEU A 145 4.53 -4.02 -2.54
N HIS A 146 4.63 -4.72 -3.69
CA HIS A 146 4.76 -4.09 -5.00
C HIS A 146 3.61 -3.13 -5.33
N ASN A 147 2.41 -3.34 -4.75
CA ASN A 147 1.30 -2.41 -4.92
C ASN A 147 1.63 -1.03 -4.34
N ASN A 148 2.17 -0.96 -3.12
CA ASN A 148 2.58 0.29 -2.50
C ASN A 148 3.74 0.95 -3.26
N LEU A 149 4.69 0.16 -3.77
CA LEU A 149 5.77 0.66 -4.63
C LEU A 149 5.23 1.22 -5.94
N GLY A 150 4.16 0.64 -6.50
CA GLY A 150 3.51 1.15 -7.71
C GLY A 150 2.90 2.55 -7.50
N PHE A 151 2.19 2.78 -6.39
CA PHE A 151 1.69 4.11 -6.03
C PHE A 151 2.82 5.11 -5.78
N LEU A 152 3.90 4.67 -5.12
CA LEU A 152 5.09 5.50 -4.91
C LEU A 152 5.72 5.92 -6.24
N LEU A 153 5.94 4.98 -7.17
CA LEU A 153 6.51 5.25 -8.48
C LEU A 153 5.63 6.19 -9.32
N ALA A 154 4.30 5.99 -9.30
CA ALA A 154 3.37 6.88 -9.97
C ALA A 154 3.46 8.32 -9.42
N GLY A 155 3.55 8.48 -8.10
CA GLY A 155 3.76 9.78 -7.45
C GLY A 155 5.10 10.41 -7.81
N VAL A 156 6.18 9.65 -7.82
CA VAL A 156 7.53 10.13 -8.20
C VAL A 156 7.54 10.59 -9.66
N TYR A 157 6.97 9.79 -10.58
CA TYR A 157 6.94 10.15 -11.99
C TYR A 157 6.06 11.39 -12.24
N PHE A 158 4.97 11.55 -11.48
CA PHE A 158 4.16 12.77 -11.50
C PHE A 158 4.96 13.99 -11.03
N LEU A 159 5.74 13.87 -9.95
CA LEU A 159 6.64 14.93 -9.49
C LEU A 159 7.61 15.36 -10.58
N ILE A 160 8.22 14.40 -11.27
CA ILE A 160 9.13 14.66 -12.37
C ILE A 160 8.40 15.38 -13.52
N GLY A 161 7.20 14.89 -13.89
CA GLY A 161 6.42 15.45 -14.99
C GLY A 161 5.93 16.90 -14.75
N VAL A 162 5.64 17.24 -13.48
CA VAL A 162 5.14 18.59 -13.11
C VAL A 162 6.29 19.53 -12.73
N SER A 163 7.48 19.01 -12.40
CA SER A 163 8.63 19.85 -12.05
C SER A 163 8.96 20.84 -13.17
N THR A 164 9.50 22.00 -12.78
CA THR A 164 9.69 23.19 -13.65
C THR A 164 10.81 23.06 -14.66
N GLY A 165 10.82 21.97 -15.44
CA GLY A 165 11.73 21.83 -16.57
C GLY A 165 11.30 22.67 -17.78
N GLY A 166 12.25 23.05 -18.62
CA GLY A 166 12.00 23.68 -19.92
C GLY A 166 11.19 22.78 -20.86
N LYS A 167 10.86 23.27 -22.06
CA LYS A 167 10.10 22.50 -23.06
C LYS A 167 10.77 21.16 -23.39
N ILE A 168 12.10 21.14 -23.51
CA ILE A 168 12.89 19.94 -23.83
C ILE A 168 12.74 18.87 -22.72
N PHE A 169 12.79 19.28 -21.45
CA PHE A 169 12.60 18.38 -20.34
C PHE A 169 11.22 17.71 -20.33
N ARG A 170 10.17 18.47 -20.63
CA ARG A 170 8.80 17.94 -20.73
C ARG A 170 8.66 16.94 -21.88
N ILE A 171 9.25 17.22 -23.02
CA ILE A 171 9.29 16.30 -24.17
C ILE A 171 10.02 14.99 -23.74
N LEU A 172 11.17 15.13 -23.08
CA LEU A 172 11.95 13.97 -22.60
C LEU A 172 11.12 13.11 -21.64
N VAL A 173 10.48 13.73 -20.65
CA VAL A 173 9.63 12.98 -19.70
C VAL A 173 8.47 12.31 -20.42
N THR A 174 7.82 12.97 -21.38
CA THR A 174 6.76 12.34 -22.19
C THR A 174 7.30 11.19 -23.03
N ALA A 175 8.46 11.33 -23.64
CA ALA A 175 9.10 10.27 -24.43
C ALA A 175 9.57 9.08 -23.60
N LEU A 176 9.87 9.27 -22.30
CA LEU A 176 10.24 8.20 -21.37
C LEU A 176 9.02 7.44 -20.80
N PHE A 177 7.79 7.85 -21.13
CA PHE A 177 6.59 7.16 -20.64
C PHE A 177 6.53 5.65 -21.00
N PRO A 178 6.95 5.18 -22.18
CA PRO A 178 6.99 3.75 -22.46
C PRO A 178 7.86 2.97 -21.47
N LEU A 179 9.02 3.48 -21.12
CA LEU A 179 9.90 2.87 -20.12
C LEU A 179 9.23 2.87 -18.73
N PHE A 180 8.57 3.95 -18.36
CA PHE A 180 7.83 4.01 -17.10
C PHE A 180 6.67 3.01 -17.09
N PHE A 181 5.92 2.88 -18.19
CA PHE A 181 4.87 1.88 -18.32
C PHE A 181 5.42 0.45 -18.22
N TYR A 182 6.58 0.19 -18.82
CA TYR A 182 7.25 -1.10 -18.70
C TYR A 182 7.62 -1.42 -17.23
N LEU A 183 8.10 -0.45 -16.49
CA LEU A 183 8.50 -0.61 -15.09
C LEU A 183 7.28 -0.75 -14.16
N ALA A 184 6.29 0.14 -14.28
CA ALA A 184 5.20 0.29 -13.34
C ALA A 184 3.90 -0.45 -13.75
N GLY A 185 3.76 -0.85 -15.01
CA GLY A 185 2.57 -1.51 -15.54
C GLY A 185 1.31 -0.66 -15.34
N ALA A 186 0.27 -1.27 -14.81
CA ALA A 186 -1.02 -0.62 -14.58
C ALA A 186 -0.97 0.61 -13.66
N TYR A 187 0.04 0.75 -12.80
CA TYR A 187 0.19 1.96 -11.96
C TYR A 187 0.50 3.21 -12.78
N SER A 188 0.96 3.08 -14.01
CA SER A 188 1.14 4.21 -14.94
C SER A 188 -0.17 4.92 -15.29
N TRP A 189 -1.32 4.23 -15.19
CA TRP A 189 -2.64 4.85 -15.37
C TRP A 189 -2.97 5.89 -14.30
N ILE A 190 -2.46 5.67 -13.06
CA ILE A 190 -2.58 6.65 -11.98
C ILE A 190 -1.85 7.94 -12.37
N PHE A 191 -0.61 7.80 -12.85
CA PHE A 191 0.15 8.95 -13.34
C PHE A 191 -0.58 9.67 -14.48
N LEU A 192 -1.08 8.93 -15.49
CA LEU A 192 -1.83 9.51 -16.60
C LEU A 192 -3.08 10.26 -16.13
N GLY A 193 -3.79 9.69 -15.19
CA GLY A 193 -4.94 10.35 -14.58
C GLY A 193 -4.54 11.63 -13.82
N MET A 194 -3.51 11.54 -12.96
CA MET A 194 -3.00 12.70 -12.21
C MET A 194 -2.55 13.84 -13.13
N ILE A 195 -1.78 13.54 -14.18
CA ILE A 195 -1.27 14.56 -15.12
C ILE A 195 -2.40 15.14 -15.94
N THR A 196 -3.42 14.36 -16.30
CA THR A 196 -4.61 14.83 -17.00
C THR A 196 -5.40 15.83 -16.15
N VAL A 197 -5.71 15.45 -14.91
CA VAL A 197 -6.42 16.29 -13.96
C VAL A 197 -5.65 17.58 -13.70
N TRP A 198 -4.34 17.47 -13.43
CA TRP A 198 -3.50 18.64 -13.21
C TRP A 198 -3.43 19.56 -14.43
N SER A 199 -3.29 18.99 -15.64
CA SER A 199 -3.23 19.75 -16.91
C SER A 199 -4.54 20.46 -17.20
N PHE A 200 -5.67 19.86 -16.87
CA PHE A 200 -6.99 20.46 -17.01
C PHE A 200 -7.10 21.74 -16.17
N PHE A 201 -6.81 21.66 -14.87
CA PHE A 201 -6.88 22.81 -13.97
C PHE A 201 -5.86 23.91 -14.29
N ASN A 202 -4.69 23.54 -14.82
CA ASN A 202 -3.64 24.50 -15.19
C ASN A 202 -3.71 24.97 -16.65
N ARG A 203 -4.77 24.63 -17.40
CA ARG A 203 -4.98 24.99 -18.82
C ARG A 203 -3.82 24.55 -19.73
N LYS A 204 -3.14 23.45 -19.39
CA LYS A 204 -2.04 22.85 -20.18
C LYS A 204 -2.49 21.59 -20.90
N LEU A 205 -3.67 21.62 -21.51
CA LEU A 205 -4.32 20.43 -22.09
C LEU A 205 -3.45 19.72 -23.14
N VAL A 206 -2.73 20.48 -23.97
CA VAL A 206 -1.81 19.91 -24.99
C VAL A 206 -0.74 19.00 -24.36
N PHE A 207 -0.22 19.40 -23.19
CA PHE A 207 0.77 18.60 -22.47
C PHE A 207 0.16 17.31 -21.93
N GLY A 208 -1.01 17.37 -21.29
CA GLY A 208 -1.74 16.19 -20.85
C GLY A 208 -2.10 15.24 -22.00
N PHE A 209 -2.59 15.79 -23.11
CA PHE A 209 -2.95 15.02 -24.29
C PHE A 209 -1.74 14.32 -24.93
N GLY A 210 -0.57 14.97 -24.93
CA GLY A 210 0.68 14.38 -25.41
C GLY A 210 1.01 13.04 -24.73
N PHE A 211 0.78 12.92 -23.42
CA PHE A 211 0.96 11.66 -22.71
C PHE A 211 -0.03 10.58 -23.15
N TRP A 212 -1.27 10.92 -23.44
CA TRP A 212 -2.26 9.96 -23.95
C TRP A 212 -1.90 9.44 -25.34
N VAL A 213 -1.39 10.30 -26.22
CA VAL A 213 -0.90 9.87 -27.53
C VAL A 213 0.27 8.88 -27.38
N VAL A 214 1.26 9.23 -26.56
CA VAL A 214 2.40 8.35 -26.31
C VAL A 214 1.95 7.04 -25.63
N ALA A 215 1.01 7.10 -24.69
CA ALA A 215 0.44 5.91 -24.04
C ALA A 215 -0.26 5.00 -25.06
N GLY A 216 -1.06 5.55 -25.98
CA GLY A 216 -1.71 4.79 -27.04
C GLY A 216 -0.71 4.09 -27.97
N ILE A 217 0.34 4.81 -28.40
CA ILE A 217 1.43 4.26 -29.21
C ILE A 217 2.15 3.13 -28.42
N THR A 218 2.46 3.38 -27.14
CA THR A 218 3.11 2.38 -26.27
C THR A 218 2.29 1.10 -26.16
N LEU A 219 0.99 1.22 -25.92
CA LEU A 219 0.10 0.06 -25.85
C LEU A 219 0.07 -0.75 -27.14
N LEU A 220 -0.02 -0.05 -28.28
CA LEU A 220 -0.02 -0.71 -29.59
C LEU A 220 1.29 -1.44 -29.84
N LEU A 221 2.43 -0.79 -29.58
CA LEU A 221 3.75 -1.40 -29.74
C LEU A 221 3.94 -2.61 -28.81
N TYR A 222 3.52 -2.49 -27.55
CA TYR A 222 3.65 -3.57 -26.57
C TYR A 222 2.74 -4.75 -26.90
N LYS A 223 1.54 -4.48 -27.39
CA LYS A 223 0.57 -5.50 -27.79
C LYS A 223 1.00 -6.25 -29.06
N SER A 224 1.44 -5.53 -30.08
CA SER A 224 1.63 -6.09 -31.42
C SER A 224 3.06 -6.56 -31.69
N VAL A 225 4.08 -5.99 -31.01
CA VAL A 225 5.48 -6.23 -31.35
C VAL A 225 6.28 -6.84 -30.19
N LEU A 226 6.18 -6.27 -28.97
CA LEU A 226 7.13 -6.59 -27.90
C LEU A 226 6.70 -7.77 -27.03
N PHE A 227 5.45 -7.77 -26.57
CA PHE A 227 5.03 -8.72 -25.54
C PHE A 227 3.96 -9.70 -25.98
N LEU A 228 3.17 -9.35 -26.99
CA LEU A 228 2.08 -10.19 -27.56
C LEU A 228 1.04 -10.67 -26.52
N GLN A 229 0.90 -9.94 -25.44
CA GLN A 229 0.08 -10.29 -24.29
C GLN A 229 -1.40 -9.96 -24.51
N PRO A 230 -2.35 -10.65 -23.83
CA PRO A 230 -3.76 -10.29 -23.86
C PRO A 230 -3.97 -8.89 -23.26
N TRP A 231 -4.99 -8.17 -23.74
CA TRP A 231 -5.32 -6.82 -23.28
C TRP A 231 -5.54 -6.74 -21.77
N SER A 232 -6.13 -7.76 -21.17
CA SER A 232 -6.39 -7.82 -19.73
C SER A 232 -5.09 -7.78 -18.90
N GLU A 233 -4.06 -8.50 -19.35
CA GLU A 233 -2.77 -8.48 -18.69
C GLU A 233 -2.05 -7.17 -18.92
N LEU A 234 -2.02 -6.70 -20.16
CA LEU A 234 -1.36 -5.44 -20.50
C LEU A 234 -1.93 -4.23 -19.75
N LEU A 235 -3.25 -4.18 -19.55
CA LEU A 235 -3.92 -3.05 -18.91
C LEU A 235 -3.94 -3.13 -17.38
N TYR A 236 -3.99 -4.33 -16.81
CA TYR A 236 -4.27 -4.48 -15.38
C TYR A 236 -3.12 -5.07 -14.57
N TYR A 237 -2.12 -5.67 -15.22
CA TYR A 237 -1.00 -6.24 -14.47
C TYR A 237 -0.05 -5.12 -13.96
N PRO A 238 0.47 -5.19 -12.74
CA PRO A 238 0.36 -6.22 -11.71
C PRO A 238 -0.71 -5.95 -10.63
N LEU A 239 -1.85 -5.36 -10.98
CA LEU A 239 -2.90 -5.07 -10.01
C LEU A 239 -3.51 -6.35 -9.41
N PRO A 240 -3.88 -6.35 -8.12
CA PRO A 240 -4.47 -7.51 -7.45
C PRO A 240 -5.96 -7.69 -7.78
N LEU A 241 -6.39 -7.43 -9.03
CA LEU A 241 -7.79 -7.53 -9.47
C LEU A 241 -8.28 -8.97 -9.61
N THR A 242 -7.38 -9.92 -9.75
CA THR A 242 -7.67 -11.35 -9.86
C THR A 242 -7.67 -12.03 -8.50
N ASP A 243 -7.24 -11.35 -7.44
CA ASP A 243 -7.25 -11.92 -6.10
C ASP A 243 -8.67 -11.88 -5.53
N TYR A 244 -9.20 -13.07 -5.20
CA TYR A 244 -10.55 -13.23 -4.66
C TYR A 244 -10.74 -12.52 -3.29
N PHE A 245 -9.66 -12.39 -2.52
CA PHE A 245 -9.70 -11.83 -1.16
C PHE A 245 -9.56 -10.29 -1.12
N ILE A 246 -9.35 -9.66 -2.27
CA ILE A 246 -9.30 -8.20 -2.37
C ILE A 246 -10.49 -7.75 -3.22
N HIS A 247 -11.39 -6.97 -2.62
CA HIS A 247 -12.52 -6.43 -3.34
C HIS A 247 -12.07 -5.48 -4.45
N ARG A 248 -12.41 -5.78 -5.70
CA ARG A 248 -12.06 -4.96 -6.88
C ARG A 248 -12.49 -3.50 -6.72
N SER A 249 -13.65 -3.28 -6.08
CA SER A 249 -14.17 -1.92 -5.83
C SER A 249 -13.23 -1.07 -4.99
N ILE A 250 -12.53 -1.66 -4.02
CA ILE A 250 -11.57 -0.94 -3.16
C ILE A 250 -10.36 -0.50 -3.99
N ILE A 251 -9.86 -1.36 -4.88
CA ILE A 251 -8.74 -1.02 -5.77
C ILE A 251 -9.13 0.12 -6.70
N TRP A 252 -10.33 0.08 -7.30
CA TRP A 252 -10.82 1.17 -8.16
C TRP A 252 -11.02 2.47 -7.38
N LEU A 253 -11.56 2.42 -6.16
CA LEU A 253 -11.70 3.58 -5.29
C LEU A 253 -10.34 4.22 -4.97
N LEU A 254 -9.34 3.37 -4.72
CA LEU A 254 -7.96 3.80 -4.50
C LEU A 254 -7.38 4.50 -5.73
N PHE A 255 -7.56 3.91 -6.91
CA PHE A 255 -7.15 4.52 -8.18
C PHE A 255 -7.81 5.88 -8.38
N LEU A 256 -9.13 5.97 -8.20
CA LEU A 256 -9.86 7.22 -8.32
C LEU A 256 -9.34 8.29 -7.34
N PHE A 257 -9.09 7.91 -6.08
CA PHE A 257 -8.52 8.83 -5.10
C PHE A 257 -7.18 9.41 -5.56
N PHE A 258 -6.25 8.54 -6.01
CA PHE A 258 -4.94 9.00 -6.45
C PHE A 258 -5.00 9.77 -7.78
N ILE A 259 -5.83 9.37 -8.74
CA ILE A 259 -6.03 10.09 -10.01
C ILE A 259 -6.53 11.50 -9.75
N PHE A 260 -7.55 11.67 -8.90
CA PHE A 260 -8.13 12.97 -8.59
C PHE A 260 -7.38 13.75 -7.51
N TYR A 261 -6.32 13.18 -6.95
CA TYR A 261 -5.55 13.82 -5.88
C TYR A 261 -5.10 15.26 -6.20
N PRO A 262 -4.49 15.58 -7.36
CA PRO A 262 -4.13 16.96 -7.71
C PRO A 262 -5.35 17.88 -7.84
N GLY A 263 -6.46 17.37 -8.34
CA GLY A 263 -7.72 18.11 -8.46
C GLY A 263 -8.34 18.44 -7.11
N LEU A 264 -8.33 17.47 -6.17
CA LEU A 264 -8.79 17.67 -4.79
C LEU A 264 -7.99 18.78 -4.10
N LEU A 265 -6.67 18.80 -4.28
CA LEU A 265 -5.83 19.86 -3.74
C LEU A 265 -6.23 21.25 -4.29
N ILE A 266 -6.42 21.35 -5.60
CA ILE A 266 -6.78 22.62 -6.27
C ILE A 266 -8.18 23.06 -5.84
N LEU A 267 -9.16 22.17 -5.79
CA LEU A 267 -10.52 22.46 -5.36
C LEU A 267 -10.55 22.97 -3.91
N VAL A 268 -9.88 22.29 -3.00
CA VAL A 268 -9.81 22.68 -1.58
C VAL A 268 -9.10 24.02 -1.42
N SER A 269 -8.09 24.31 -2.25
CA SER A 269 -7.42 25.61 -2.24
C SER A 269 -8.33 26.79 -2.66
N SER A 270 -9.33 26.51 -3.50
CA SER A 270 -10.28 27.55 -3.97
C SER A 270 -11.17 28.06 -2.84
N PHE A 271 -11.40 27.27 -1.79
CA PHE A 271 -12.11 27.65 -0.58
C PHE A 271 -11.26 28.50 0.38
N ARG A 272 -10.30 29.26 -0.11
CA ARG A 272 -9.33 30.12 0.58
C ARG A 272 -9.77 30.55 1.99
N ARG A 273 -9.41 29.75 2.99
CA ARG A 273 -9.33 30.17 4.39
C ARG A 273 -7.88 30.01 4.83
N ASP A 274 -7.33 31.03 5.43
CA ASP A 274 -6.05 30.90 6.15
C ASP A 274 -6.24 29.96 7.32
N TYR A 275 -6.04 28.68 7.07
CA TYR A 275 -6.16 27.67 8.12
C TYR A 275 -5.05 27.86 9.15
N SER A 276 -5.46 27.98 10.41
CA SER A 276 -4.51 28.11 11.50
C SER A 276 -3.64 26.82 11.60
N ARG A 277 -2.41 26.97 12.07
CA ARG A 277 -1.52 25.81 12.30
C ARG A 277 -2.17 24.75 13.22
N LYS A 278 -2.94 25.19 14.22
CA LYS A 278 -3.69 24.31 15.12
C LYS A 278 -4.70 23.44 14.36
N PHE A 279 -5.42 24.01 13.39
CA PHE A 279 -6.36 23.27 12.56
C PHE A 279 -5.65 22.26 11.66
N ALA A 280 -4.53 22.64 11.04
CA ALA A 280 -3.71 21.73 10.23
C ALA A 280 -3.16 20.55 11.06
N THR A 281 -2.71 20.80 12.28
CA THR A 281 -2.24 19.74 13.18
C THR A 281 -3.41 18.85 13.63
N GLY A 282 -4.54 19.45 14.00
CA GLY A 282 -5.75 18.70 14.37
C GLY A 282 -6.23 17.75 13.26
N SER A 283 -6.25 18.22 12.00
CA SER A 283 -6.66 17.38 10.87
C SER A 283 -5.70 16.20 10.63
N VAL A 284 -4.40 16.38 10.81
CA VAL A 284 -3.41 15.28 10.73
C VAL A 284 -3.66 14.26 11.84
N ILE A 285 -3.90 14.72 13.09
CA ILE A 285 -4.20 13.84 14.22
C ILE A 285 -5.48 13.03 13.95
N VAL A 286 -6.53 13.67 13.43
CA VAL A 286 -7.80 13.00 13.10
C VAL A 286 -7.57 11.89 12.06
N VAL A 287 -6.78 12.13 11.02
CA VAL A 287 -6.46 11.08 10.03
C VAL A 287 -5.73 9.90 10.66
N PHE A 288 -4.74 10.17 11.52
CA PHE A 288 -4.05 9.09 12.23
C PHE A 288 -4.98 8.28 13.12
N LEU A 289 -5.83 8.95 13.90
CA LEU A 289 -6.79 8.26 14.77
C LEU A 289 -7.76 7.40 13.95
N LEU A 290 -8.28 7.93 12.84
CA LEU A 290 -9.16 7.16 11.95
C LEU A 290 -8.43 5.96 11.33
N ALA A 291 -7.17 6.14 10.88
CA ALA A 291 -6.37 5.04 10.34
C ALA A 291 -6.14 3.94 11.38
N ILE A 292 -5.78 4.31 12.62
CA ILE A 292 -5.59 3.37 13.73
C ILE A 292 -6.90 2.62 14.03
N ILE A 293 -8.02 3.32 14.17
CA ILE A 293 -9.32 2.70 14.43
C ILE A 293 -9.70 1.71 13.32
N MET A 294 -9.50 2.10 12.06
CA MET A 294 -9.78 1.23 10.91
C MET A 294 -8.85 0.00 10.89
N MET A 295 -7.58 0.17 11.25
CA MET A 295 -6.65 -0.95 11.36
C MET A 295 -7.08 -1.91 12.47
N PHE A 296 -7.45 -1.43 13.66
CA PHE A 296 -7.96 -2.31 14.71
C PHE A 296 -9.24 -3.04 14.31
N LYS A 297 -10.12 -2.43 13.51
CA LYS A 297 -11.30 -3.12 12.94
C LYS A 297 -10.93 -4.16 11.88
N ALA A 298 -9.85 -3.95 11.12
CA ALA A 298 -9.36 -4.88 10.13
C ALA A 298 -8.51 -6.02 10.74
N PHE A 299 -8.18 -5.93 12.02
CA PHE A 299 -7.39 -6.94 12.72
C PHE A 299 -8.18 -8.23 12.89
N SER A 300 -7.58 -9.35 12.48
CA SER A 300 -8.17 -10.69 12.61
C SER A 300 -7.37 -11.51 13.62
N SER A 301 -7.94 -11.71 14.82
CA SER A 301 -7.37 -12.57 15.83
C SER A 301 -7.23 -14.01 15.36
N ASP A 302 -8.18 -14.51 14.57
CA ASP A 302 -8.19 -15.88 14.04
C ASP A 302 -7.02 -16.12 13.10
N ASN A 303 -6.67 -15.15 12.26
CA ASN A 303 -5.48 -15.24 11.40
C ASN A 303 -4.20 -15.27 12.24
N VAL A 304 -4.09 -14.44 13.28
CA VAL A 304 -2.92 -14.43 14.18
C VAL A 304 -2.75 -15.78 14.84
N GLN A 305 -3.83 -16.34 15.38
CA GLN A 305 -3.83 -17.67 16.02
C GLN A 305 -3.43 -18.75 15.02
N LEU A 306 -4.03 -18.75 13.83
CA LEU A 306 -3.73 -19.71 12.78
C LEU A 306 -2.25 -19.69 12.40
N PHE A 307 -1.69 -18.50 12.12
CA PHE A 307 -0.28 -18.41 11.72
C PHE A 307 0.69 -18.72 12.86
N ARG A 308 0.30 -18.49 14.10
CA ARG A 308 1.08 -18.91 15.25
C ARG A 308 1.10 -20.43 15.38
N LEU A 309 -0.05 -21.11 15.24
CA LEU A 309 -0.15 -22.57 15.18
C LEU A 309 0.69 -23.13 14.03
N GLU A 310 0.58 -22.53 12.85
CA GLU A 310 1.34 -22.92 11.67
C GLU A 310 2.86 -22.85 11.94
N LYS A 311 3.34 -21.78 12.57
CA LYS A 311 4.74 -21.61 12.93
C LYS A 311 5.23 -22.69 13.90
N MET A 312 4.45 -23.00 14.93
CA MET A 312 4.75 -24.07 15.89
C MET A 312 4.76 -25.44 15.20
N PHE A 313 3.76 -25.70 14.33
CA PHE A 313 3.66 -26.95 13.58
C PHE A 313 4.89 -27.21 12.70
N PHE A 314 5.36 -26.20 11.94
CA PHE A 314 6.57 -26.34 11.13
C PHE A 314 7.86 -26.41 11.94
N ALA A 315 7.87 -25.85 13.15
CA ALA A 315 8.96 -26.04 14.10
C ALA A 315 8.93 -27.42 14.78
N ARG A 316 7.92 -28.28 14.49
CA ARG A 316 7.67 -29.56 15.14
C ARG A 316 7.45 -29.46 16.65
N ASP A 317 6.98 -28.31 17.11
CA ASP A 317 6.58 -28.10 18.50
C ASP A 317 5.15 -28.62 18.70
N TRP A 318 5.02 -29.95 18.71
CA TRP A 318 3.73 -30.65 18.80
C TRP A 318 2.99 -30.31 20.09
N ASP A 319 3.72 -30.26 21.21
CA ASP A 319 3.14 -29.94 22.52
C ASP A 319 2.60 -28.50 22.53
N GLY A 320 3.37 -27.53 21.99
CA GLY A 320 2.94 -26.17 21.86
C GLY A 320 1.69 -26.03 20.97
N VAL A 321 1.58 -26.75 19.84
CA VAL A 321 0.39 -26.76 18.99
C VAL A 321 -0.83 -27.27 19.74
N ILE A 322 -0.68 -28.38 20.48
CA ILE A 322 -1.77 -29.02 21.23
C ILE A 322 -2.28 -28.08 22.32
N GLU A 323 -1.39 -27.57 23.17
CA GLU A 323 -1.74 -26.68 24.28
C GLU A 323 -2.38 -25.36 23.75
N TYR A 324 -1.80 -24.81 22.69
CA TYR A 324 -2.29 -23.56 22.12
C TYR A 324 -3.69 -23.72 21.52
N GLN A 325 -3.95 -24.81 20.77
CA GLN A 325 -5.26 -25.06 20.16
C GLN A 325 -6.33 -25.39 21.21
N GLU A 326 -6.00 -26.13 22.25
CA GLU A 326 -6.93 -26.45 23.36
C GLU A 326 -7.31 -25.18 24.15
N THR A 327 -6.36 -24.24 24.28
CA THR A 327 -6.59 -22.97 24.99
C THR A 327 -7.42 -21.98 24.15
N HIS A 328 -7.09 -21.83 22.86
CA HIS A 328 -7.67 -20.77 22.01
C HIS A 328 -8.88 -21.23 21.19
N GLN A 329 -9.10 -22.54 21.07
CA GLN A 329 -10.28 -23.15 20.42
C GLN A 329 -10.53 -22.63 18.99
N ASN A 330 -9.47 -22.46 18.18
CA ASN A 330 -9.59 -21.93 16.84
C ASN A 330 -10.39 -22.87 15.93
N ARG A 331 -11.46 -22.38 15.31
CA ARG A 331 -12.38 -23.18 14.49
C ARG A 331 -12.00 -23.27 13.02
N ASN A 332 -10.84 -22.73 12.63
CA ASN A 332 -10.38 -22.85 11.26
C ASN A 332 -10.01 -24.30 10.90
N LEU A 333 -10.39 -24.78 9.72
CA LEU A 333 -10.08 -26.13 9.24
C LEU A 333 -8.58 -26.44 9.34
N VAL A 334 -7.72 -25.50 8.96
CA VAL A 334 -6.26 -25.71 8.96
C VAL A 334 -5.72 -25.78 10.39
N ALA A 335 -6.29 -25.02 11.34
CA ALA A 335 -5.93 -25.10 12.75
C ALA A 335 -6.29 -26.47 13.34
N GLN A 336 -7.49 -26.98 13.04
CA GLN A 336 -7.92 -28.33 13.45
C GLN A 336 -7.04 -29.41 12.83
N TYR A 337 -6.65 -29.26 11.57
CA TYR A 337 -5.72 -30.16 10.89
C TYR A 337 -4.35 -30.20 11.59
N TYR A 338 -3.75 -29.06 11.90
CA TYR A 338 -2.47 -29.02 12.62
C TYR A 338 -2.58 -29.63 13.98
N TYR A 339 -3.66 -29.40 14.71
CA TYR A 339 -3.92 -30.04 16.02
C TYR A 339 -4.00 -31.55 15.90
N ASN A 340 -4.82 -32.07 14.98
CA ASN A 340 -5.02 -33.51 14.83
C ASN A 340 -3.74 -34.22 14.39
N ILE A 341 -2.94 -33.64 13.48
CA ILE A 341 -1.63 -34.21 13.12
C ILE A 341 -0.68 -34.18 14.31
N SER A 342 -0.64 -33.11 15.09
CA SER A 342 0.22 -33.01 16.28
C SER A 342 -0.16 -34.08 17.33
N LEU A 343 -1.46 -34.35 17.53
CA LEU A 343 -1.93 -35.43 18.38
C LEU A 343 -1.55 -36.81 17.83
N ALA A 344 -1.63 -37.02 16.52
CA ALA A 344 -1.22 -38.27 15.88
C ALA A 344 0.28 -38.56 16.07
N GLU A 345 1.12 -37.52 15.85
CA GLU A 345 2.57 -37.61 16.07
C GLU A 345 2.94 -37.95 17.53
N LYS A 346 2.10 -37.54 18.48
CA LYS A 346 2.25 -37.85 19.90
C LYS A 346 1.55 -39.17 20.33
N GLY A 347 0.82 -39.84 19.45
CA GLY A 347 0.02 -41.03 19.76
C GLY A 347 -1.22 -40.75 20.63
N MET A 348 -1.65 -39.49 20.72
CA MET A 348 -2.76 -39.04 21.59
C MET A 348 -4.05 -38.72 20.83
N LEU A 349 -4.14 -39.03 19.52
CA LEU A 349 -5.26 -38.66 18.69
C LEU A 349 -6.60 -39.17 19.22
N SER A 350 -6.69 -40.46 19.58
CA SER A 350 -7.93 -41.07 20.07
C SER A 350 -8.38 -40.58 21.46
N SER A 351 -7.43 -40.12 22.27
CA SER A 351 -7.73 -39.72 23.67
C SER A 351 -8.01 -38.22 23.82
N ARG A 352 -7.46 -37.37 22.95
CA ARG A 352 -7.52 -35.90 23.09
C ARG A 352 -8.16 -35.15 21.91
N MET A 353 -8.57 -35.84 20.83
CA MET A 353 -9.10 -35.19 19.62
C MET A 353 -10.24 -34.23 19.92
N PHE A 354 -11.11 -34.56 20.87
CA PHE A 354 -12.31 -33.75 21.20
C PHE A 354 -12.08 -32.68 22.26
N PHE A 355 -10.85 -32.45 22.70
CA PHE A 355 -10.52 -31.35 23.60
C PHE A 355 -10.49 -29.99 22.86
N ALA A 356 -10.44 -29.99 21.52
CA ALA A 356 -10.59 -28.86 20.67
C ALA A 356 -11.70 -29.08 19.64
N PRO A 357 -12.24 -28.01 18.98
CA PRO A 357 -13.29 -28.13 17.98
C PRO A 357 -12.93 -29.06 16.83
N GLN A 358 -13.91 -29.87 16.38
CA GLN A 358 -13.80 -30.83 15.26
C GLN A 358 -14.94 -30.60 14.26
N ASP A 359 -15.10 -29.35 13.80
CA ASP A 359 -16.25 -28.91 13.01
C ASP A 359 -16.26 -29.49 11.57
N TYR A 360 -15.13 -30.02 11.10
CA TYR A 360 -14.95 -30.45 9.72
C TYR A 360 -14.86 -31.99 9.55
N GLY A 361 -15.04 -32.76 10.61
CA GLY A 361 -15.02 -34.20 10.56
C GLY A 361 -13.73 -34.75 9.95
N THR A 362 -13.84 -35.64 8.96
CA THR A 362 -12.66 -36.28 8.30
C THR A 362 -11.76 -35.23 7.58
N MET A 363 -12.28 -34.09 7.18
CA MET A 363 -11.46 -33.05 6.57
C MET A 363 -10.46 -32.42 7.53
N SER A 364 -10.71 -32.46 8.82
CA SER A 364 -9.76 -31.99 9.83
C SER A 364 -8.56 -32.92 10.04
N VAL A 365 -8.60 -34.13 9.49
CA VAL A 365 -7.48 -35.11 9.51
C VAL A 365 -6.82 -35.18 8.13
N MET A 366 -7.60 -35.05 7.05
CA MET A 366 -7.12 -35.19 5.69
C MET A 366 -7.71 -34.08 4.79
N ILE A 367 -6.93 -33.05 4.50
CA ILE A 367 -7.36 -31.96 3.62
C ILE A 367 -7.36 -32.46 2.16
N PRO A 368 -8.51 -32.46 1.44
CA PRO A 368 -8.58 -32.94 0.06
C PRO A 368 -7.75 -32.07 -0.88
N TRP A 369 -6.90 -32.67 -1.70
CA TRP A 369 -6.10 -31.97 -2.72
C TRP A 369 -6.91 -31.22 -3.78
N ARG A 370 -8.19 -31.54 -3.94
CA ARG A 370 -9.06 -30.98 -4.99
C ARG A 370 -9.74 -29.65 -4.64
N ASP A 371 -9.75 -29.26 -3.38
CA ASP A 371 -10.34 -27.99 -2.99
C ASP A 371 -9.35 -26.84 -3.25
N ARG A 372 -9.46 -26.23 -4.44
CA ARG A 372 -8.63 -25.09 -4.86
C ARG A 372 -8.78 -23.86 -3.95
N LYS A 373 -9.84 -23.77 -3.16
CA LYS A 373 -10.05 -22.68 -2.21
C LYS A 373 -9.23 -22.88 -0.93
N SER A 374 -9.15 -24.11 -0.42
CA SER A 374 -8.29 -24.48 0.70
C SER A 374 -6.84 -24.72 0.26
N THR A 375 -6.62 -25.15 -1.00
CA THR A 375 -5.27 -25.39 -1.56
C THR A 375 -4.45 -24.11 -1.71
N ARG A 376 -5.05 -22.93 -1.72
CA ARG A 376 -4.26 -21.69 -1.65
C ARG A 376 -3.56 -21.51 -0.29
N LEU A 377 -4.13 -22.02 0.78
CA LEU A 377 -3.43 -22.18 2.06
C LEU A 377 -2.44 -23.36 2.02
N ASN A 378 -2.75 -24.41 1.26
CA ASN A 378 -1.92 -25.62 1.14
C ASN A 378 -0.84 -25.55 0.05
N SER A 379 -0.89 -24.62 -0.89
CA SER A 379 0.21 -24.46 -1.85
C SER A 379 1.52 -24.03 -1.17
N SER A 380 1.44 -23.54 0.06
CA SER A 380 2.59 -23.34 0.93
C SER A 380 3.18 -24.65 1.49
N HIS A 381 2.45 -25.79 1.38
CA HIS A 381 2.88 -27.11 1.88
C HIS A 381 3.64 -27.96 0.84
N ARG A 382 3.85 -27.46 -0.38
CA ARG A 382 4.81 -28.09 -1.29
C ARG A 382 6.24 -27.74 -0.87
N ILE A 383 6.62 -28.21 0.30
CA ILE A 383 8.03 -28.40 0.63
C ILE A 383 8.31 -29.88 0.38
N ARG A 384 9.04 -30.14 -0.67
CA ARG A 384 9.87 -31.33 -0.78
C ARG A 384 11.22 -31.04 -0.19
#